data_74da8e198a91130b22f4f3b46cae1e7d
#
_entry.id   74da8e198a91130b22f4f3b46cae1e7d
#
_cell.length_a   1.000
_cell.length_b   1.000
_cell.length_c   1.000
_cell.angle_alpha   90.00
_cell.angle_beta   90.00
_cell.angle_gamma   90.00
#
_symmetry.space_group_name_H-M   'P 1'
#
loop_
_entity.id
_entity.type
_entity.pdbx_description
1 polymer ?
#
loop_
_entity_poly.entity_id
_entity_poly.type
_entity_poly.pdbx_seq_one_letter_code
_entity_poly.pdbx_strand_id
1 'polypeptide(L)'
;MPLLPSRPHLDLPRQPWERALETVALLFAFLPFAYLLAVWSDLPASVPTHFAASGVPDGWGPRKALWLLPGIGLVSYFGLSALALIPHRLNFVVAITAENAERQYLIARQLLLGIKLSISILFGVVLWGSVQVAQGRAAGLGIEVVWVILAFLGFTVLASIVASIAAQ
;
A
#
# COMPACT_ATOMS: atom_id res chain seq x y z
N MET A 1 -6.11 39.84 2.93
CA MET A 1 -6.23 38.42 3.32
C MET A 1 -4.89 38.02 3.90
N PRO A 2 -4.76 37.76 5.22
CA PRO A 2 -3.47 37.34 5.77
C PRO A 2 -3.06 36.02 5.11
N LEU A 3 -1.84 35.98 4.55
CA LEU A 3 -1.26 34.77 4.03
C LEU A 3 -1.19 33.77 5.19
N LEU A 4 -1.76 32.57 5.02
CA LEU A 4 -1.59 31.51 5.99
C LEU A 4 -0.08 31.31 6.18
N PRO A 5 0.43 31.26 7.43
CA PRO A 5 1.83 31.06 7.67
C PRO A 5 2.30 29.81 6.92
N SER A 6 3.40 29.95 6.18
CA SER A 6 3.98 28.82 5.44
C SER A 6 4.34 27.73 6.44
N ARG A 7 3.89 26.49 6.18
CA ARG A 7 4.23 25.35 7.03
C ARG A 7 5.75 25.15 7.05
N PRO A 8 6.37 24.89 8.21
CA PRO A 8 7.80 24.78 8.32
C PRO A 8 8.34 23.60 7.49
N HIS A 9 9.47 23.84 6.83
CA HIS A 9 10.25 22.78 6.19
C HIS A 9 11.18 22.18 7.23
N LEU A 10 10.97 20.92 7.60
CA LEU A 10 11.76 20.21 8.59
C LEU A 10 12.54 19.08 7.91
N ASP A 11 13.82 18.98 8.19
CA ASP A 11 14.60 17.80 7.86
C ASP A 11 14.46 16.78 9.00
N LEU A 12 13.72 15.70 8.71
CA LEU A 12 13.41 14.66 9.70
C LEU A 12 14.11 13.36 9.29
N PRO A 13 15.27 13.06 9.87
CA PRO A 13 16.03 11.85 9.54
C PRO A 13 15.19 10.60 9.85
N ARG A 14 15.28 9.60 8.95
CA ARG A 14 14.59 8.33 9.15
C ARG A 14 15.28 7.50 10.23
N GLN A 15 14.47 6.97 11.14
CA GLN A 15 14.92 6.03 12.16
C GLN A 15 15.32 4.68 11.53
N PRO A 16 16.22 3.89 12.16
CA PRO A 16 16.63 2.59 11.63
C PRO A 16 15.47 1.63 11.33
N TRP A 17 14.46 1.59 12.21
CA TRP A 17 13.28 0.76 12.01
C TRP A 17 12.41 1.22 10.81
N GLU A 18 12.31 2.53 10.54
CA GLU A 18 11.62 3.05 9.37
C GLU A 18 12.33 2.61 8.08
N ARG A 19 13.66 2.65 8.07
CA ARG A 19 14.47 2.16 6.93
C ARG A 19 14.26 0.67 6.70
N ALA A 20 14.23 -0.12 7.78
CA ALA A 20 13.97 -1.56 7.68
C ALA A 20 12.59 -1.84 7.09
N LEU A 21 11.54 -1.17 7.57
CA LEU A 21 10.20 -1.32 7.02
C LEU A 21 10.07 -0.80 5.58
N GLU A 22 10.77 0.28 5.21
CA GLU A 22 10.83 0.74 3.81
C GLU A 22 11.47 -0.33 2.91
N THR A 23 12.54 -0.97 3.38
CA THR A 23 13.17 -2.07 2.63
C THR A 23 12.21 -3.25 2.48
N VAL A 24 11.50 -3.62 3.54
CA VAL A 24 10.47 -4.67 3.48
C VAL A 24 9.36 -4.29 2.49
N ALA A 25 8.85 -3.06 2.57
CA ALA A 25 7.82 -2.57 1.65
C ALA A 25 8.29 -2.60 0.18
N LEU A 26 9.55 -2.23 -0.08
CA LEU A 26 10.15 -2.28 -1.41
C LEU A 26 10.24 -3.72 -1.92
N LEU A 27 10.68 -4.66 -1.08
CA LEU A 27 10.74 -6.07 -1.45
C LEU A 27 9.35 -6.61 -1.80
N PHE A 28 8.32 -6.32 -0.97
CA PHE A 28 6.96 -6.73 -1.25
C PHE A 28 6.36 -6.04 -2.50
N ALA A 29 6.81 -4.84 -2.87
CA ALA A 29 6.40 -4.19 -4.11
C ALA A 29 6.99 -4.85 -5.37
N PHE A 30 8.22 -5.39 -5.29
CA PHE A 30 8.89 -6.07 -6.40
C PHE A 30 8.62 -7.58 -6.48
N LEU A 31 8.37 -8.23 -5.35
CA LEU A 31 8.14 -9.69 -5.30
C LEU A 31 7.04 -10.17 -6.26
N PRO A 32 5.88 -9.48 -6.41
CA PRO A 32 4.86 -9.88 -7.37
C PRO A 32 5.33 -9.89 -8.83
N PHE A 33 6.25 -8.99 -9.22
CA PHE A 33 6.88 -9.02 -10.54
C PHE A 33 7.72 -10.27 -10.74
N ALA A 34 8.62 -10.53 -9.80
CA ALA A 34 9.49 -11.70 -9.87
C ALA A 34 8.67 -13.00 -9.88
N TYR A 35 7.64 -13.08 -9.05
CA TYR A 35 6.73 -14.21 -9.00
C TYR A 35 6.01 -14.41 -10.34
N LEU A 36 5.40 -13.35 -10.90
CA LEU A 36 4.68 -13.45 -12.17
C LEU A 36 5.60 -13.86 -13.33
N LEU A 37 6.82 -13.34 -13.38
CA LEU A 37 7.83 -13.77 -14.36
C LEU A 37 8.14 -15.28 -14.23
N ALA A 38 8.32 -15.74 -13.00
CA ALA A 38 8.68 -17.13 -12.74
C ALA A 38 7.60 -18.14 -13.16
N VAL A 39 6.31 -17.74 -13.03
CA VAL A 39 5.17 -18.63 -13.35
C VAL A 39 4.55 -18.37 -14.72
N TRP A 40 5.07 -17.42 -15.49
CA TRP A 40 4.45 -16.92 -16.71
C TRP A 40 4.20 -17.98 -17.78
N SER A 41 5.14 -18.91 -17.98
CA SER A 41 5.03 -20.01 -18.95
C SER A 41 3.91 -20.99 -18.59
N ASP A 42 3.64 -21.16 -17.31
CA ASP A 42 2.72 -22.16 -16.78
C ASP A 42 1.27 -21.63 -16.68
N LEU A 43 1.08 -20.34 -17.00
CA LEU A 43 -0.24 -19.70 -16.94
C LEU A 43 -1.07 -20.00 -18.20
N PRO A 44 -2.36 -20.37 -18.02
CA PRO A 44 -3.29 -20.50 -19.13
C PRO A 44 -3.53 -19.14 -19.81
N ALA A 45 -4.10 -19.17 -21.03
CA ALA A 45 -4.41 -17.96 -21.78
C ALA A 45 -5.47 -17.07 -21.08
N SER A 46 -6.41 -17.71 -20.34
CA SER A 46 -7.46 -17.05 -19.56
C SER A 46 -7.22 -17.24 -18.08
N VAL A 47 -7.28 -16.17 -17.31
CA VAL A 47 -7.04 -16.11 -15.87
C VAL A 47 -8.15 -15.33 -15.16
N PRO A 48 -8.38 -15.54 -13.86
CA PRO A 48 -9.29 -14.69 -13.09
C PRO A 48 -8.80 -13.24 -13.08
N THR A 49 -9.70 -12.31 -13.38
CA THR A 49 -9.44 -10.86 -13.35
C THR A 49 -10.34 -10.13 -12.36
N HIS A 50 -11.38 -10.79 -11.88
CA HIS A 50 -12.29 -10.31 -10.84
C HIS A 50 -12.74 -11.45 -9.95
N PHE A 51 -12.98 -11.14 -8.67
CA PHE A 51 -13.48 -12.06 -7.65
C PHE A 51 -14.67 -11.43 -6.94
N ALA A 52 -15.72 -12.21 -6.75
CA ALA A 52 -16.85 -11.83 -5.92
C ALA A 52 -16.42 -11.66 -4.44
N ALA A 53 -17.28 -11.07 -3.61
CA ALA A 53 -17.04 -10.90 -2.18
C ALA A 53 -16.84 -12.23 -1.42
N SER A 54 -17.26 -13.36 -2.02
CA SER A 54 -17.00 -14.72 -1.52
C SER A 54 -15.61 -15.25 -1.85
N GLY A 55 -14.82 -14.51 -2.64
CA GLY A 55 -13.53 -14.96 -3.16
C GLY A 55 -13.61 -15.88 -4.39
N VAL A 56 -14.82 -16.22 -4.86
CA VAL A 56 -15.00 -17.02 -6.07
C VAL A 56 -14.78 -16.13 -7.30
N PRO A 57 -14.01 -16.57 -8.32
CA PRO A 57 -13.81 -15.79 -9.53
C PRO A 57 -15.12 -15.68 -10.31
N ASP A 58 -15.51 -14.45 -10.66
CA ASP A 58 -16.71 -14.11 -11.45
C ASP A 58 -16.37 -13.29 -12.71
N GLY A 59 -15.08 -12.99 -12.93
CA GLY A 59 -14.57 -12.36 -14.15
C GLY A 59 -13.28 -13.00 -14.62
N TRP A 60 -13.16 -13.25 -15.93
CA TRP A 60 -12.00 -13.88 -16.57
C TRP A 60 -11.48 -13.01 -17.70
N GLY A 61 -10.18 -13.04 -17.94
CA GLY A 61 -9.54 -12.26 -18.98
C GLY A 61 -8.18 -12.81 -19.39
N PRO A 62 -7.51 -12.15 -20.35
CA PRO A 62 -6.23 -12.61 -20.84
C PRO A 62 -5.16 -12.54 -19.74
N ARG A 63 -4.25 -13.54 -19.69
CA ARG A 63 -3.18 -13.60 -18.67
C ARG A 63 -2.33 -12.33 -18.54
N LYS A 64 -2.21 -11.53 -19.61
CA LYS A 64 -1.52 -10.24 -19.57
C LYS A 64 -2.16 -9.24 -18.59
N ALA A 65 -3.43 -9.39 -18.24
CA ALA A 65 -4.10 -8.53 -17.26
C ALA A 65 -3.47 -8.64 -15.86
N LEU A 66 -2.84 -9.78 -15.52
CA LEU A 66 -2.17 -9.96 -14.24
C LEU A 66 -1.02 -8.96 -14.01
N TRP A 67 -0.42 -8.41 -15.07
CA TRP A 67 0.62 -7.37 -14.94
C TRP A 67 0.13 -6.06 -14.35
N LEU A 68 -1.19 -5.82 -14.37
CA LEU A 68 -1.77 -4.64 -13.74
C LEU A 68 -1.55 -4.63 -12.23
N LEU A 69 -1.61 -5.78 -11.56
CA LEU A 69 -1.46 -5.89 -10.11
C LEU A 69 -0.07 -5.42 -9.63
N PRO A 70 1.04 -6.02 -10.09
CA PRO A 70 2.37 -5.53 -9.72
C PRO A 70 2.62 -4.11 -10.25
N GLY A 71 2.10 -3.74 -11.43
CA GLY A 71 2.25 -2.39 -11.99
C GLY A 71 1.64 -1.32 -11.09
N ILE A 72 0.38 -1.49 -10.67
CA ILE A 72 -0.30 -0.58 -9.75
C ILE A 72 0.41 -0.57 -8.38
N GLY A 73 0.84 -1.74 -7.90
CA GLY A 73 1.60 -1.85 -6.65
C GLY A 73 2.86 -0.99 -6.64
N LEU A 74 3.67 -1.06 -7.71
CA LEU A 74 4.89 -0.24 -7.84
C LEU A 74 4.58 1.26 -7.98
N VAL A 75 3.62 1.63 -8.81
CA VAL A 75 3.21 3.04 -8.96
C VAL A 75 2.75 3.60 -7.60
N SER A 76 1.96 2.84 -6.85
CA SER A 76 1.52 3.22 -5.50
C SER A 76 2.71 3.36 -4.55
N TYR A 77 3.65 2.40 -4.55
CA TYR A 77 4.84 2.45 -3.70
C TYR A 77 5.67 3.71 -3.95
N PHE A 78 6.01 4.00 -5.21
CA PHE A 78 6.83 5.16 -5.55
C PHE A 78 6.08 6.48 -5.35
N GLY A 79 4.79 6.53 -5.68
CA GLY A 79 3.94 7.70 -5.46
C GLY A 79 3.86 8.08 -3.98
N LEU A 80 3.57 7.10 -3.10
CA LEU A 80 3.51 7.33 -1.65
C LEU A 80 4.91 7.64 -1.06
N SER A 81 5.98 7.07 -1.64
CA SER A 81 7.35 7.40 -1.25
C SER A 81 7.71 8.84 -1.61
N ALA A 82 7.28 9.33 -2.77
CA ALA A 82 7.47 10.73 -3.17
C ALA A 82 6.67 11.68 -2.25
N LEU A 83 5.44 11.33 -1.88
CA LEU A 83 4.64 12.11 -0.92
C LEU A 83 5.32 12.20 0.45
N ALA A 84 5.97 11.12 0.90
CA ALA A 84 6.70 11.11 2.17
C ALA A 84 7.93 12.05 2.21
N LEU A 85 8.40 12.54 1.05
CA LEU A 85 9.49 13.54 0.95
C LEU A 85 8.99 14.98 1.13
N ILE A 86 7.68 15.22 1.01
CA ILE A 86 7.10 16.56 1.05
C ILE A 86 5.98 16.66 2.10
N PRO A 87 6.20 16.27 3.37
CA PRO A 87 5.16 16.19 4.38
C PRO A 87 4.46 17.54 4.62
N HIS A 88 5.16 18.66 4.48
CA HIS A 88 4.59 20.01 4.61
C HIS A 88 3.48 20.32 3.59
N ARG A 89 3.36 19.54 2.49
CA ARG A 89 2.33 19.70 1.46
C ARG A 89 1.13 18.76 1.64
N LEU A 90 1.19 17.84 2.60
CA LEU A 90 0.09 16.92 2.86
C LEU A 90 -1.08 17.61 3.55
N ASN A 91 -2.26 16.99 3.46
CA ASN A 91 -3.42 17.43 4.21
C ASN A 91 -3.40 16.77 5.60
N PHE A 92 -3.67 17.57 6.61
CA PHE A 92 -3.72 17.13 8.02
C PHE A 92 -5.13 17.38 8.59
N VAL A 93 -5.52 16.54 9.54
CA VAL A 93 -6.80 16.68 10.23
C VAL A 93 -6.77 17.80 11.29
N VAL A 94 -5.57 18.30 11.58
CA VAL A 94 -5.32 19.39 12.56
C VAL A 94 -4.55 20.52 11.90
N ALA A 95 -4.63 21.73 12.47
CA ALA A 95 -3.81 22.85 12.03
C ALA A 95 -2.34 22.59 12.34
N ILE A 96 -1.46 22.83 11.36
CA ILE A 96 -0.01 22.68 11.54
C ILE A 96 0.56 24.00 12.06
N THR A 97 1.21 23.94 13.22
CA THR A 97 1.94 25.04 13.85
C THR A 97 3.44 24.73 13.90
N ALA A 98 4.25 25.69 14.31
CA ALA A 98 5.68 25.47 14.49
C ALA A 98 5.98 24.42 15.59
N GLU A 99 5.10 24.38 16.60
CA GLU A 99 5.25 23.54 17.79
C GLU A 99 4.86 22.08 17.53
N ASN A 100 3.87 21.81 16.64
CA ASN A 100 3.38 20.48 16.39
C ASN A 100 3.85 19.87 15.05
N ALA A 101 4.44 20.66 14.16
CA ALA A 101 4.78 20.25 12.80
C ALA A 101 5.64 18.98 12.74
N GLU A 102 6.66 18.86 13.60
CA GLU A 102 7.54 17.69 13.64
C GLU A 102 6.74 16.41 13.89
N ARG A 103 5.92 16.40 14.95
CA ARG A 103 5.09 15.23 15.32
C ARG A 103 4.11 14.87 14.21
N GLN A 104 3.45 15.87 13.63
CA GLN A 104 2.47 15.67 12.56
C GLN A 104 3.11 15.08 11.29
N TYR A 105 4.30 15.55 10.92
CA TYR A 105 5.02 15.02 9.76
C TYR A 105 5.53 13.60 9.98
N LEU A 106 5.96 13.26 11.21
CA LEU A 106 6.35 11.90 11.56
C LEU A 106 5.13 10.95 11.49
N ILE A 107 3.98 11.35 12.04
CA ILE A 107 2.73 10.57 11.97
C ILE A 107 2.33 10.35 10.50
N ALA A 108 2.35 11.39 9.68
CA ALA A 108 2.01 11.28 8.26
C ALA A 108 2.96 10.34 7.51
N ARG A 109 4.26 10.38 7.79
CA ARG A 109 5.26 9.49 7.19
C ARG A 109 5.03 8.03 7.59
N GLN A 110 4.71 7.77 8.86
CA GLN A 110 4.39 6.43 9.36
C GLN A 110 3.08 5.90 8.74
N LEU A 111 2.08 6.75 8.58
CA LEU A 111 0.84 6.42 7.88
C LEU A 111 1.13 6.00 6.43
N LEU A 112 1.90 6.79 5.69
CA LEU A 112 2.27 6.48 4.31
C LEU A 112 3.05 5.16 4.21
N LEU A 113 3.92 4.88 5.17
CA LEU A 113 4.64 3.60 5.24
C LEU A 113 3.70 2.42 5.48
N GLY A 114 2.76 2.53 6.41
CA GLY A 114 1.74 1.51 6.68
C GLY A 114 0.85 1.26 5.46
N ILE A 115 0.44 2.32 4.75
CA ILE A 115 -0.36 2.22 3.51
C ILE A 115 0.47 1.50 2.41
N LYS A 116 1.73 1.85 2.21
CA LYS A 116 2.62 1.19 1.24
C LYS A 116 2.73 -0.31 1.49
N LEU A 117 2.98 -0.69 2.74
CA LEU A 117 3.07 -2.09 3.14
C LEU A 117 1.76 -2.83 2.84
N SER A 118 0.62 -2.27 3.27
CA SER A 118 -0.69 -2.88 3.06
C SER A 118 -1.01 -3.09 1.59
N ILE A 119 -0.78 -2.08 0.75
CA ILE A 119 -1.03 -2.14 -0.69
C ILE A 119 -0.11 -3.17 -1.35
N SER A 120 1.18 -3.16 -1.03
CA SER A 120 2.15 -4.09 -1.62
C SER A 120 1.82 -5.55 -1.28
N ILE A 121 1.47 -5.83 -0.04
CA ILE A 121 1.06 -7.16 0.40
C ILE A 121 -0.27 -7.56 -0.25
N LEU A 122 -1.25 -6.65 -0.30
CA LEU A 122 -2.56 -6.91 -0.89
C LEU A 122 -2.43 -7.34 -2.36
N PHE A 123 -1.71 -6.57 -3.18
CA PHE A 123 -1.53 -6.92 -4.59
C PHE A 123 -0.73 -8.21 -4.78
N GLY A 124 0.24 -8.49 -3.91
CA GLY A 124 0.96 -9.76 -3.89
C GLY A 124 0.05 -10.95 -3.60
N VAL A 125 -0.81 -10.84 -2.60
CA VAL A 125 -1.78 -11.89 -2.22
C VAL A 125 -2.81 -12.12 -3.32
N VAL A 126 -3.38 -11.04 -3.87
CA VAL A 126 -4.35 -11.14 -4.97
C VAL A 126 -3.72 -11.76 -6.21
N LEU A 127 -2.51 -11.36 -6.58
CA LEU A 127 -1.79 -11.97 -7.71
C LEU A 127 -1.52 -13.46 -7.46
N TRP A 128 -0.99 -13.81 -6.29
CA TRP A 128 -0.73 -15.21 -5.94
C TRP A 128 -2.01 -16.04 -6.01
N GLY A 129 -3.10 -15.58 -5.40
CA GLY A 129 -4.38 -16.27 -5.43
C GLY A 129 -4.94 -16.40 -6.84
N SER A 130 -4.84 -15.36 -7.68
CA SER A 130 -5.25 -15.40 -9.08
C SER A 130 -4.48 -16.47 -9.87
N VAL A 131 -3.18 -16.60 -9.63
CA VAL A 131 -2.34 -17.64 -10.23
C VAL A 131 -2.76 -19.04 -9.74
N GLN A 132 -3.00 -19.22 -8.43
CA GLN A 132 -3.43 -20.52 -7.89
C GLN A 132 -4.78 -20.96 -8.50
N VAL A 133 -5.72 -20.06 -8.64
CA VAL A 133 -7.01 -20.35 -9.29
C VAL A 133 -6.83 -20.61 -10.79
N ALA A 134 -6.03 -19.82 -11.49
CA ALA A 134 -5.76 -20.01 -12.92
C ALA A 134 -5.14 -21.38 -13.23
N GLN A 135 -4.30 -21.88 -12.32
CA GLN A 135 -3.65 -23.19 -12.41
C GLN A 135 -4.49 -24.35 -11.86
N GLY A 136 -5.74 -24.08 -11.43
CA GLY A 136 -6.64 -25.09 -10.86
C GLY A 136 -6.21 -25.63 -9.49
N ARG A 137 -5.30 -24.93 -8.79
CA ARG A 137 -4.81 -25.30 -7.46
C ARG A 137 -5.68 -24.78 -6.31
N ALA A 138 -6.54 -23.80 -6.60
CA ALA A 138 -7.50 -23.23 -5.65
C ALA A 138 -8.84 -22.96 -6.34
N ALA A 139 -9.94 -23.05 -5.59
CA ALA A 139 -11.28 -22.74 -6.09
C ALA A 139 -11.60 -21.23 -6.07
N GLY A 140 -10.83 -20.45 -5.29
CA GLY A 140 -11.03 -19.01 -5.14
C GLY A 140 -9.87 -18.33 -4.42
N LEU A 141 -9.99 -17.02 -4.28
CA LEU A 141 -9.09 -16.19 -3.49
C LEU A 141 -9.35 -16.43 -2.00
N GLY A 142 -8.29 -16.59 -1.20
CA GLY A 142 -8.40 -16.61 0.27
C GLY A 142 -8.83 -15.26 0.82
N ILE A 143 -10.14 -15.00 0.76
CA ILE A 143 -10.71 -13.67 1.03
C ILE A 143 -10.47 -13.23 2.48
N GLU A 144 -10.29 -14.18 3.41
CA GLU A 144 -10.00 -13.90 4.82
C GLU A 144 -8.71 -13.10 4.98
N VAL A 145 -7.67 -13.46 4.21
CA VAL A 145 -6.38 -12.73 4.22
C VAL A 145 -6.55 -11.31 3.67
N VAL A 146 -7.39 -11.13 2.64
CA VAL A 146 -7.70 -9.81 2.08
C VAL A 146 -8.37 -8.94 3.15
N TRP A 147 -9.37 -9.49 3.88
CA TRP A 147 -10.05 -8.76 4.95
C TRP A 147 -9.11 -8.39 6.09
N VAL A 148 -8.17 -9.26 6.46
CA VAL A 148 -7.15 -8.97 7.49
C VAL A 148 -6.27 -7.80 7.04
N ILE A 149 -5.82 -7.77 5.78
CA ILE A 149 -5.00 -6.66 5.25
C ILE A 149 -5.80 -5.35 5.23
N LEU A 150 -7.06 -5.38 4.80
CA LEU A 150 -7.93 -4.20 4.77
C LEU A 150 -8.24 -3.69 6.20
N ALA A 151 -8.45 -4.60 7.15
CA ALA A 151 -8.64 -4.23 8.55
C ALA A 151 -7.38 -3.58 9.15
N PHE A 152 -6.19 -4.13 8.83
CA PHE A 152 -4.92 -3.52 9.24
C PHE A 152 -4.72 -2.14 8.62
N LEU A 153 -5.05 -1.96 7.35
CA LEU A 153 -5.01 -0.66 6.67
C LEU A 153 -5.96 0.34 7.36
N GLY A 154 -7.20 -0.07 7.62
CA GLY A 154 -8.19 0.76 8.32
C GLY A 154 -7.72 1.14 9.73
N PHE A 155 -7.16 0.19 10.48
CA PHE A 155 -6.56 0.44 11.80
C PHE A 155 -5.40 1.44 11.72
N THR A 156 -4.50 1.30 10.74
CA THR A 156 -3.36 2.21 10.53
C THR A 156 -3.85 3.64 10.28
N VAL A 157 -4.87 3.82 9.44
CA VAL A 157 -5.47 5.14 9.18
C VAL A 157 -6.11 5.72 10.44
N LEU A 158 -6.93 4.94 11.14
CA LEU A 158 -7.61 5.39 12.36
C LEU A 158 -6.60 5.74 13.46
N ALA A 159 -5.61 4.89 13.70
CA ALA A 159 -4.56 5.15 14.69
C ALA A 159 -3.78 6.43 14.37
N SER A 160 -3.50 6.70 13.09
CA SER A 160 -2.83 7.93 12.66
C SER A 160 -3.71 9.17 12.87
N ILE A 161 -5.01 9.09 12.64
CA ILE A 161 -5.95 10.18 12.92
C ILE A 161 -5.98 10.48 14.42
N VAL A 162 -6.13 9.45 15.26
CA VAL A 162 -6.15 9.60 16.73
C VAL A 162 -4.83 10.19 17.22
N ALA A 163 -3.69 9.68 16.75
CA ALA A 163 -2.37 10.19 17.11
C ALA A 163 -2.19 11.67 16.69
N SER A 164 -2.67 12.03 15.50
CA SER A 164 -2.62 13.40 14.98
C SER A 164 -3.44 14.36 15.86
N ILE A 165 -4.64 13.96 16.28
CA ILE A 165 -5.48 14.76 17.18
C ILE A 165 -4.84 14.89 18.58
N ALA A 166 -4.25 13.82 19.09
CA ALA A 166 -3.60 13.81 20.41
C ALA A 166 -2.29 14.62 20.45
N ALA A 167 -1.68 14.87 19.28
CA ALA A 167 -0.41 15.58 19.12
C ALA A 167 -0.58 17.04 18.66
N GLN A 168 -1.73 17.67 18.95
CA GLN A 168 -1.99 19.07 18.64
C GLN A 168 -1.11 20.04 19.43
#